data_ec8f1a009ebce5ae60dbc9a221ec1144
#
_entry.id   ec8f1a009ebce5ae60dbc9a221ec1144
#
_cell.length_a   1.000
_cell.length_b   1.000
_cell.length_c   1.000
_cell.angle_alpha   90.00
_cell.angle_beta   90.00
_cell.angle_gamma   90.00
#
_symmetry.space_group_name_H-M   'P 1'
#
loop_
_entity.id
_entity.type
_entity.pdbx_description
1 polymer ?
#
loop_
_entity_poly.entity_id
_entity_poly.type
_entity_poly.pdbx_seq_one_letter_code
_entity_poly.pdbx_strand_id
1 'polypeptide(L)'
;GFVVADADLSPERRLQGTKGQGLATYRELISNLSTKTRPEGGALTLILDRWISNVQMEVAGEGGFDLANPADSAFAAEVEKRIYVVIRQLQDMVHGYDFARLLAMYFRAYVESDDETKANVVRWFRGEYRTRAEAKADLGVNIVISDDDWYDYIKLFASFLKGAGYAGLVVLVDELVNLYKIPNAVARQYNYEKILTMYNDTLQGRASYLGIIMSGTPQCVEDRRRGLYSYEALRSRLAQGRFASEGHVDMLAPVIQLQPLTPEELLVLVEKLADIHAGFFGYERVLREEDLVAFLQVELARVGADSHITPREIIRDFVELLDILYQNPALTLEELVNDPAFSQRPATLPCEEGEGSVPSAAPAAGLGRAGSGRYAAQQAASSPSFAAGDVASGLGQASAPQQGNSLYDEVIQSAAPEAPGTQRVAAEPVAAPCTFAEFTI
;
A
#
# COMPACT_ATOMS: atom_id res chain seq x y z
N GLY A 1 10.17 -14.89 6.93
CA GLY A 1 9.16 -13.86 7.13
C GLY A 1 8.68 -13.27 5.81
N PHE A 2 7.77 -12.31 5.88
CA PHE A 2 7.32 -11.54 4.72
C PHE A 2 8.33 -10.43 4.39
N VAL A 3 8.37 -10.05 3.12
CA VAL A 3 8.91 -8.76 2.68
C VAL A 3 7.75 -7.75 2.74
N VAL A 4 8.03 -6.53 3.14
CA VAL A 4 7.03 -5.47 3.25
C VAL A 4 7.41 -4.34 2.29
N ALA A 5 6.43 -3.73 1.65
CA ALA A 5 6.56 -2.55 0.81
C ALA A 5 5.46 -1.56 1.17
N ASP A 6 5.77 -0.29 1.28
CA ASP A 6 4.81 0.76 1.58
C ASP A 6 4.85 1.89 0.55
N ALA A 7 3.71 2.55 0.39
CA ALA A 7 3.57 3.75 -0.42
C ALA A 7 2.42 4.63 0.07
N ASP A 8 2.68 5.94 0.12
CA ASP A 8 1.66 6.95 0.37
C ASP A 8 1.10 7.48 -0.94
N LEU A 9 -0.20 7.42 -1.10
CA LEU A 9 -0.85 8.03 -2.25
C LEU A 9 -0.79 9.56 -2.18
N SER A 10 -0.68 10.17 -3.35
CA SER A 10 -0.61 11.63 -3.50
C SER A 10 -1.23 12.05 -4.84
N PRO A 11 -1.32 13.34 -5.16
CA PRO A 11 -1.72 13.76 -6.50
C PRO A 11 -0.86 13.17 -7.63
N GLU A 12 0.42 12.92 -7.38
CA GLU A 12 1.39 12.35 -8.31
C GLU A 12 1.48 10.81 -8.25
N ARG A 13 1.04 10.20 -7.16
CA ARG A 13 1.05 8.75 -6.90
C ARG A 13 -0.36 8.24 -6.73
N ARG A 14 -0.84 7.48 -7.72
CA ARG A 14 -2.19 6.91 -7.75
C ARG A 14 -2.13 5.43 -8.11
N LEU A 15 -3.25 4.73 -7.91
CA LEU A 15 -3.35 3.33 -8.34
C LEU A 15 -3.58 3.21 -9.86
N GLN A 16 -4.23 4.20 -10.47
CA GLN A 16 -4.42 4.29 -11.91
C GLN A 16 -4.29 5.74 -12.36
N GLY A 17 -3.52 5.95 -13.42
CA GLY A 17 -3.27 7.26 -14.00
C GLY A 17 -2.85 7.16 -15.47
N THR A 18 -2.59 8.30 -16.10
CA THR A 18 -2.17 8.38 -17.51
C THR A 18 -0.86 9.12 -17.70
N LYS A 19 -0.23 9.58 -16.61
CA LYS A 19 0.96 10.43 -16.65
C LYS A 19 2.09 9.87 -15.77
N GLY A 20 2.21 8.56 -15.66
CA GLY A 20 3.19 7.93 -14.80
C GLY A 20 2.79 7.87 -13.33
N GLN A 21 1.52 8.08 -12.98
CA GLN A 21 1.06 8.13 -11.60
C GLN A 21 0.99 6.74 -10.95
N GLY A 22 0.57 5.70 -11.71
CA GLY A 22 0.61 4.32 -11.26
C GLY A 22 2.05 3.81 -11.17
N LEU A 23 2.88 4.15 -12.15
CA LEU A 23 4.31 3.87 -12.13
C LEU A 23 5.02 4.54 -10.95
N ALA A 24 4.60 5.76 -10.55
CA ALA A 24 5.16 6.44 -9.40
C ALA A 24 4.84 5.69 -8.08
N THR A 25 3.63 5.16 -7.93
CA THR A 25 3.26 4.29 -6.81
C THR A 25 4.09 3.01 -6.79
N TYR A 26 4.27 2.38 -7.95
CA TYR A 26 5.14 1.21 -8.08
C TYR A 26 6.59 1.50 -7.63
N ARG A 27 7.16 2.63 -8.10
CA ARG A 27 8.52 3.03 -7.74
C ARG A 27 8.69 3.22 -6.24
N GLU A 28 7.71 3.83 -5.60
CA GLU A 28 7.70 3.98 -4.15
C GLU A 28 7.70 2.62 -3.45
N LEU A 29 6.77 1.72 -3.82
CA LEU A 29 6.70 0.38 -3.27
C LEU A 29 8.03 -0.39 -3.41
N ILE A 30 8.66 -0.35 -4.58
CA ILE A 30 9.91 -1.07 -4.80
C ILE A 30 11.09 -0.40 -4.07
N SER A 31 11.08 0.93 -3.95
CA SER A 31 12.10 1.66 -3.19
C SER A 31 12.02 1.38 -1.70
N ASN A 32 10.81 1.20 -1.18
CA ASN A 32 10.52 0.95 0.24
C ASN A 32 10.47 -0.54 0.61
N LEU A 33 10.86 -1.45 -0.33
CA LEU A 33 10.98 -2.86 0.02
C LEU A 33 11.85 -3.04 1.25
N SER A 34 11.30 -3.63 2.29
CA SER A 34 11.94 -3.84 3.58
C SER A 34 11.90 -5.30 4.02
N THR A 35 12.87 -5.70 4.82
CA THR A 35 12.99 -7.04 5.42
C THR A 35 13.32 -6.89 6.90
N LYS A 36 13.20 -7.97 7.68
CA LYS A 36 13.60 -7.96 9.10
C LYS A 36 15.05 -7.48 9.30
N THR A 37 15.95 -7.74 8.36
CA THR A 37 17.36 -7.35 8.43
C THR A 37 17.65 -5.97 7.86
N ARG A 38 16.70 -5.39 7.14
CA ARG A 38 16.77 -4.05 6.56
C ARG A 38 15.38 -3.41 6.63
N PRO A 39 14.98 -2.92 7.79
CA PRO A 39 13.64 -2.35 8.03
C PRO A 39 13.47 -0.95 7.40
N GLU A 40 14.55 -0.22 7.14
CA GLU A 40 14.54 1.13 6.59
C GLU A 40 14.22 1.21 5.08
N GLY A 41 13.95 0.08 4.42
CA GLY A 41 13.67 0.06 2.99
C GLY A 41 14.91 -0.16 2.12
N GLY A 42 14.73 -0.10 0.79
CA GLY A 42 15.81 -0.30 -0.19
C GLY A 42 16.37 -1.71 -0.25
N ALA A 43 15.61 -2.72 0.16
CA ALA A 43 16.09 -4.09 0.28
C ALA A 43 16.15 -4.87 -1.03
N LEU A 44 15.77 -4.29 -2.19
CA LEU A 44 15.68 -5.02 -3.46
C LEU A 44 16.96 -5.78 -3.81
N THR A 45 18.09 -5.09 -3.84
CA THR A 45 19.40 -5.70 -4.17
C THR A 45 19.78 -6.79 -3.17
N LEU A 46 19.58 -6.51 -1.87
CA LEU A 46 19.82 -7.48 -0.80
C LEU A 46 18.97 -8.75 -0.98
N ILE A 47 17.71 -8.61 -1.40
CA ILE A 47 16.80 -9.74 -1.64
C ILE A 47 17.31 -10.59 -2.81
N LEU A 48 17.73 -9.95 -3.92
CA LEU A 48 18.24 -10.65 -5.11
C LEU A 48 19.56 -11.39 -4.79
N ASP A 49 20.51 -10.72 -4.15
CA ASP A 49 21.80 -11.32 -3.79
C ASP A 49 21.62 -12.47 -2.78
N ARG A 50 20.76 -12.27 -1.77
CA ARG A 50 20.47 -13.30 -0.77
C ARG A 50 19.77 -14.52 -1.37
N TRP A 51 18.88 -14.32 -2.32
CA TRP A 51 18.26 -15.44 -3.05
C TRP A 51 19.30 -16.32 -3.72
N ILE A 52 20.24 -15.72 -4.47
CA ILE A 52 21.33 -16.46 -5.12
C ILE A 52 22.19 -17.19 -4.08
N SER A 53 22.59 -16.49 -3.01
CA SER A 53 23.40 -17.08 -1.94
C SER A 53 22.70 -18.23 -1.22
N ASN A 54 21.38 -18.14 -1.00
CA ASN A 54 20.61 -19.23 -0.41
C ASN A 54 20.60 -20.46 -1.31
N VAL A 55 20.39 -20.28 -2.62
CA VAL A 55 20.44 -21.38 -3.60
C VAL A 55 21.82 -22.03 -3.63
N GLN A 56 22.90 -21.23 -3.57
CA GLN A 56 24.26 -21.76 -3.49
C GLN A 56 24.47 -22.60 -2.23
N MET A 57 23.98 -22.14 -1.08
CA MET A 57 24.07 -22.89 0.20
C MET A 57 23.27 -24.20 0.15
N GLU A 58 22.07 -24.20 -0.43
CA GLU A 58 21.25 -25.41 -0.60
C GLU A 58 21.94 -26.45 -1.47
N VAL A 59 22.44 -26.03 -2.64
CA VAL A 59 23.15 -26.92 -3.56
C VAL A 59 24.42 -27.51 -2.93
N ALA A 60 25.18 -26.69 -2.21
CA ALA A 60 26.38 -27.15 -1.51
C ALA A 60 26.04 -28.20 -0.41
N GLY A 61 24.96 -27.95 0.35
CA GLY A 61 24.52 -28.86 1.41
C GLY A 61 23.99 -30.20 0.88
N GLU A 62 23.30 -30.21 -0.24
CA GLU A 62 22.74 -31.42 -0.87
C GLU A 62 23.78 -32.22 -1.66
N GLY A 63 24.67 -31.53 -2.37
CA GLY A 63 25.59 -32.12 -3.33
C GLY A 63 27.00 -32.40 -2.80
N GLY A 64 27.32 -31.98 -1.55
CA GLY A 64 28.67 -32.12 -0.98
C GLY A 64 29.72 -31.22 -1.66
N PHE A 65 29.28 -30.16 -2.34
CA PHE A 65 30.15 -29.19 -2.97
C PHE A 65 30.79 -28.25 -1.93
N ASP A 66 32.03 -27.81 -2.21
CA ASP A 66 32.73 -26.85 -1.36
C ASP A 66 32.34 -25.42 -1.74
N LEU A 67 31.70 -24.70 -0.82
CA LEU A 67 31.35 -23.28 -0.96
C LEU A 67 32.59 -22.37 -1.13
N ALA A 68 33.78 -22.83 -0.70
CA ALA A 68 34.99 -22.07 -0.88
C ALA A 68 35.51 -22.09 -2.33
N ASN A 69 34.97 -22.99 -3.18
CA ASN A 69 35.32 -23.08 -4.60
C ASN A 69 34.09 -22.83 -5.52
N PRO A 70 33.56 -21.60 -5.57
CA PRO A 70 32.40 -21.26 -6.40
C PRO A 70 32.66 -21.41 -7.91
N ALA A 71 33.93 -21.53 -8.33
CA ALA A 71 34.33 -21.71 -9.72
C ALA A 71 34.30 -23.17 -10.18
N ASP A 72 33.91 -24.14 -9.33
CA ASP A 72 33.67 -25.51 -9.75
C ASP A 72 32.52 -25.53 -10.77
N SER A 73 32.81 -26.03 -11.95
CA SER A 73 31.85 -26.04 -13.06
C SER A 73 30.63 -26.91 -12.80
N ALA A 74 30.77 -27.98 -12.00
CA ALA A 74 29.66 -28.84 -11.63
C ALA A 74 28.76 -28.18 -10.59
N PHE A 75 29.34 -27.45 -9.62
CA PHE A 75 28.63 -26.65 -8.65
C PHE A 75 27.85 -25.53 -9.33
N ALA A 76 28.52 -24.73 -10.16
CA ALA A 76 27.91 -23.64 -10.90
C ALA A 76 26.73 -24.09 -11.77
N ALA A 77 26.86 -25.23 -12.46
CA ALA A 77 25.78 -25.79 -13.29
C ALA A 77 24.56 -26.23 -12.45
N GLU A 78 24.74 -26.82 -11.26
CA GLU A 78 23.62 -27.21 -10.41
C GLU A 78 22.94 -25.99 -9.77
N VAL A 79 23.70 -24.96 -9.37
CA VAL A 79 23.16 -23.67 -8.92
C VAL A 79 22.34 -23.02 -10.02
N GLU A 80 22.88 -22.93 -11.23
CA GLU A 80 22.17 -22.38 -12.38
C GLU A 80 20.86 -23.11 -12.66
N LYS A 81 20.88 -24.43 -12.65
CA LYS A 81 19.68 -25.26 -12.83
C LYS A 81 18.61 -24.96 -11.75
N ARG A 82 19.01 -24.83 -10.50
CA ARG A 82 18.09 -24.54 -9.38
C ARG A 82 17.50 -23.12 -9.52
N ILE A 83 18.31 -22.14 -9.88
CA ILE A 83 17.87 -20.77 -10.20
C ILE A 83 16.82 -20.78 -11.32
N TYR A 84 17.06 -21.53 -12.40
CA TYR A 84 16.10 -21.63 -13.51
C TYR A 84 14.80 -22.33 -13.14
N VAL A 85 14.76 -23.18 -12.11
CA VAL A 85 13.49 -23.75 -11.60
C VAL A 85 12.58 -22.65 -11.08
N VAL A 86 13.10 -21.73 -10.26
CA VAL A 86 12.34 -20.58 -9.75
C VAL A 86 11.91 -19.65 -10.89
N ILE A 87 12.82 -19.36 -11.82
CA ILE A 87 12.57 -18.47 -12.96
C ILE A 87 11.45 -19.00 -13.86
N ARG A 88 11.44 -20.32 -14.14
CA ARG A 88 10.42 -20.95 -14.98
C ARG A 88 9.02 -20.87 -14.40
N GLN A 89 8.86 -20.95 -13.09
CA GLN A 89 7.55 -20.82 -12.43
C GLN A 89 6.90 -19.45 -12.66
N LEU A 90 7.69 -18.42 -12.96
CA LEU A 90 7.21 -17.07 -13.23
C LEU A 90 6.79 -16.87 -14.69
N GLN A 91 7.27 -17.70 -15.63
CA GLN A 91 7.07 -17.48 -17.07
C GLN A 91 5.60 -17.58 -17.51
N ASP A 92 4.78 -18.34 -16.77
CA ASP A 92 3.35 -18.51 -17.07
C ASP A 92 2.49 -17.34 -16.60
N MET A 93 3.06 -16.42 -15.81
CA MET A 93 2.38 -15.23 -15.36
C MET A 93 2.41 -14.12 -16.41
N VAL A 94 1.47 -13.18 -16.34
CA VAL A 94 1.47 -11.97 -17.18
C VAL A 94 2.80 -11.23 -17.01
N HIS A 95 3.47 -10.89 -18.12
CA HIS A 95 4.84 -10.32 -18.16
C HIS A 95 5.94 -11.21 -17.55
N GLY A 96 5.62 -12.46 -17.20
CA GLY A 96 6.54 -13.37 -16.51
C GLY A 96 7.79 -13.71 -17.31
N TYR A 97 7.68 -13.79 -18.63
CA TYR A 97 8.83 -14.10 -19.50
C TYR A 97 9.96 -13.06 -19.41
N ASP A 98 9.63 -11.77 -19.54
CA ASP A 98 10.63 -10.71 -19.48
C ASP A 98 11.18 -10.54 -18.07
N PHE A 99 10.32 -10.65 -17.05
CA PHE A 99 10.73 -10.64 -15.65
C PHE A 99 11.72 -11.79 -15.35
N ALA A 100 11.40 -12.98 -15.78
CA ALA A 100 12.27 -14.16 -15.66
C ALA A 100 13.61 -14.00 -16.38
N ARG A 101 13.59 -13.40 -17.58
CA ARG A 101 14.78 -13.09 -18.34
C ARG A 101 15.70 -12.11 -17.60
N LEU A 102 15.14 -11.07 -16.99
CA LEU A 102 15.90 -10.11 -16.20
C LEU A 102 16.50 -10.70 -14.93
N LEU A 103 15.77 -11.59 -14.25
CA LEU A 103 16.33 -12.37 -13.13
C LEU A 103 17.51 -13.25 -13.58
N ALA A 104 17.41 -13.90 -14.74
CA ALA A 104 18.49 -14.68 -15.30
C ALA A 104 19.70 -13.81 -15.66
N MET A 105 19.48 -12.61 -16.19
CA MET A 105 20.56 -11.63 -16.46
C MET A 105 21.22 -11.18 -15.16
N TYR A 106 20.44 -10.89 -14.13
CA TYR A 106 20.98 -10.53 -12.82
C TYR A 106 21.86 -11.63 -12.23
N PHE A 107 21.39 -12.89 -12.31
CA PHE A 107 22.18 -14.05 -11.85
C PHE A 107 23.51 -14.19 -12.60
N ARG A 108 23.51 -14.10 -13.93
CA ARG A 108 24.76 -14.15 -14.71
C ARG A 108 25.71 -13.03 -14.36
N ALA A 109 25.20 -11.81 -14.29
CA ALA A 109 25.99 -10.64 -13.89
C ALA A 109 26.55 -10.77 -12.45
N TYR A 110 25.78 -11.42 -11.55
CA TYR A 110 26.26 -11.73 -10.20
C TYR A 110 27.45 -12.71 -10.23
N VAL A 111 27.37 -13.79 -11.02
CA VAL A 111 28.45 -14.78 -11.15
C VAL A 111 29.70 -14.19 -11.82
N GLU A 112 29.49 -13.38 -12.85
CA GLU A 112 30.56 -12.75 -13.65
C GLU A 112 31.13 -11.50 -12.98
N SER A 113 30.55 -11.05 -11.84
CA SER A 113 30.90 -9.80 -11.16
C SER A 113 30.74 -8.56 -12.06
N ASP A 114 29.73 -8.59 -12.95
CA ASP A 114 29.36 -7.47 -13.82
C ASP A 114 28.40 -6.53 -13.08
N ASP A 115 28.97 -5.58 -12.37
CA ASP A 115 28.22 -4.60 -11.57
C ASP A 115 27.39 -3.64 -12.42
N GLU A 116 27.78 -3.38 -13.69
CA GLU A 116 27.03 -2.53 -14.60
C GLU A 116 25.71 -3.19 -15.01
N THR A 117 25.76 -4.43 -15.47
CA THR A 117 24.54 -5.18 -15.81
C THR A 117 23.63 -5.39 -14.57
N LYS A 118 24.20 -5.70 -13.39
CA LYS A 118 23.45 -5.78 -12.13
C LYS A 118 22.71 -4.47 -11.84
N ALA A 119 23.40 -3.34 -11.93
CA ALA A 119 22.81 -2.02 -11.68
C ALA A 119 21.69 -1.71 -12.68
N ASN A 120 21.89 -2.01 -13.97
CA ASN A 120 20.89 -1.81 -15.01
C ASN A 120 19.65 -2.68 -14.79
N VAL A 121 19.79 -3.94 -14.39
CA VAL A 121 18.66 -4.82 -14.05
C VAL A 121 17.89 -4.29 -12.82
N VAL A 122 18.60 -3.87 -11.76
CA VAL A 122 17.98 -3.27 -10.58
C VAL A 122 17.22 -1.98 -10.95
N ARG A 123 17.80 -1.15 -11.80
CA ARG A 123 17.17 0.06 -12.34
C ARG A 123 15.88 -0.26 -13.09
N TRP A 124 15.86 -1.37 -13.85
CA TRP A 124 14.67 -1.82 -14.53
C TRP A 124 13.58 -2.28 -13.53
N PHE A 125 13.94 -3.09 -12.55
CA PHE A 125 12.99 -3.52 -11.51
C PHE A 125 12.43 -2.36 -10.68
N ARG A 126 13.17 -1.26 -10.52
CA ARG A 126 12.69 -0.03 -9.90
C ARG A 126 11.77 0.80 -10.81
N GLY A 127 11.57 0.38 -12.07
CA GLY A 127 10.74 1.12 -13.02
C GLY A 127 11.35 2.45 -13.47
N GLU A 128 12.68 2.60 -13.42
CA GLU A 128 13.37 3.87 -13.68
C GLU A 128 13.64 4.12 -15.17
N TYR A 129 13.50 3.12 -16.03
CA TYR A 129 13.58 3.29 -17.47
C TYR A 129 12.41 4.11 -18.00
N ARG A 130 12.70 5.15 -18.77
CA ARG A 130 11.67 6.04 -19.33
C ARG A 130 11.17 5.56 -20.67
N THR A 131 12.00 4.90 -21.45
CA THR A 131 11.67 4.45 -22.81
C THR A 131 12.11 3.01 -23.05
N ARG A 132 11.36 2.33 -23.93
CA ARG A 132 11.74 0.98 -24.40
C ARG A 132 13.08 0.97 -25.14
N ALA A 133 13.43 2.08 -25.84
CA ALA A 133 14.70 2.20 -26.54
C ALA A 133 15.88 2.17 -25.58
N GLU A 134 15.77 2.86 -24.45
CA GLU A 134 16.78 2.87 -23.39
C GLU A 134 16.95 1.48 -22.76
N ALA A 135 15.85 0.82 -22.36
CA ALA A 135 15.88 -0.55 -21.84
C ALA A 135 16.43 -1.57 -22.84
N LYS A 136 16.17 -1.36 -24.14
CA LYS A 136 16.72 -2.20 -25.19
C LYS A 136 18.23 -2.00 -25.38
N ALA A 137 18.72 -0.77 -25.26
CA ALA A 137 20.15 -0.48 -25.39
C ALA A 137 20.95 -1.12 -24.24
N ASP A 138 20.46 -0.99 -22.99
CA ASP A 138 21.18 -1.42 -21.80
C ASP A 138 20.99 -2.92 -21.49
N LEU A 139 19.82 -3.47 -21.74
CA LEU A 139 19.43 -4.82 -21.29
C LEU A 139 18.94 -5.73 -22.44
N GLY A 140 18.82 -5.21 -23.65
CA GLY A 140 18.26 -5.96 -24.78
C GLY A 140 16.77 -6.32 -24.62
N VAL A 141 16.03 -5.73 -23.64
CA VAL A 141 14.61 -5.94 -23.44
C VAL A 141 13.79 -4.79 -24.02
N ASN A 142 12.68 -5.12 -24.71
CA ASN A 142 11.84 -4.09 -25.37
C ASN A 142 10.57 -3.81 -24.56
N ILE A 143 10.66 -3.85 -23.24
CA ILE A 143 9.55 -3.63 -22.33
C ILE A 143 10.01 -2.74 -21.17
N VAL A 144 9.13 -1.88 -20.69
CA VAL A 144 9.30 -1.07 -19.48
C VAL A 144 8.00 -1.11 -18.69
N ILE A 145 8.11 -0.99 -17.38
CA ILE A 145 6.94 -0.95 -16.49
C ILE A 145 6.18 0.36 -16.71
N SER A 146 4.86 0.29 -16.78
CA SER A 146 3.98 1.41 -17.10
C SER A 146 2.82 1.56 -16.10
N ASP A 147 2.02 2.63 -16.26
CA ASP A 147 0.81 2.87 -15.46
C ASP A 147 -0.23 1.74 -15.54
N ASP A 148 -0.24 0.97 -16.62
CA ASP A 148 -1.26 -0.04 -16.86
C ASP A 148 -0.90 -1.39 -16.25
N ASP A 149 0.39 -1.74 -16.22
CA ASP A 149 0.88 -3.09 -15.90
C ASP A 149 1.66 -3.21 -14.57
N TRP A 150 1.92 -2.09 -13.87
CA TRP A 150 2.71 -2.09 -12.63
C TRP A 150 2.23 -3.10 -11.58
N TYR A 151 0.91 -3.29 -11.46
CA TYR A 151 0.34 -4.22 -10.49
C TYR A 151 0.63 -5.69 -10.85
N ASP A 152 0.73 -6.03 -12.13
CA ASP A 152 1.14 -7.37 -12.56
C ASP A 152 2.58 -7.66 -12.17
N TYR A 153 3.46 -6.65 -12.20
CA TYR A 153 4.82 -6.79 -11.68
C TYR A 153 4.89 -6.95 -10.16
N ILE A 154 4.00 -6.33 -9.40
CA ILE A 154 3.89 -6.59 -7.94
C ILE A 154 3.49 -8.05 -7.67
N LYS A 155 2.57 -8.62 -8.46
CA LYS A 155 2.21 -10.04 -8.36
C LYS A 155 3.39 -10.96 -8.70
N LEU A 156 4.17 -10.61 -9.72
CA LEU A 156 5.41 -11.32 -10.08
C LEU A 156 6.44 -11.28 -8.96
N PHE A 157 6.64 -10.12 -8.35
CA PHE A 157 7.53 -10.00 -7.18
C PHE A 157 7.07 -10.86 -6.02
N ALA A 158 5.78 -10.89 -5.70
CA ALA A 158 5.26 -11.73 -4.63
C ALA A 158 5.54 -13.23 -4.87
N SER A 159 5.34 -13.70 -6.10
CA SER A 159 5.65 -15.08 -6.51
C SER A 159 7.16 -15.36 -6.50
N PHE A 160 7.97 -14.42 -6.97
CA PHE A 160 9.43 -14.51 -6.91
C PHE A 160 9.93 -14.62 -5.46
N LEU A 161 9.43 -13.76 -4.57
CA LEU A 161 9.82 -13.75 -3.15
C LEU A 161 9.51 -15.09 -2.47
N LYS A 162 8.40 -15.74 -2.83
CA LYS A 162 8.10 -17.08 -2.35
C LYS A 162 9.16 -18.09 -2.83
N GLY A 163 9.54 -18.04 -4.10
CA GLY A 163 10.62 -18.85 -4.67
C GLY A 163 12.00 -18.54 -4.07
N ALA A 164 12.20 -17.32 -3.59
CA ALA A 164 13.43 -16.87 -2.92
C ALA A 164 13.49 -17.21 -1.41
N GLY A 165 12.49 -17.94 -0.88
CA GLY A 165 12.48 -18.43 0.50
C GLY A 165 11.78 -17.48 1.49
N TYR A 166 11.11 -16.41 1.02
CA TYR A 166 10.25 -15.57 1.85
C TYR A 166 8.83 -16.14 1.93
N ALA A 167 8.05 -15.68 2.91
CA ALA A 167 6.65 -16.09 3.03
C ALA A 167 5.76 -15.45 1.94
N GLY A 168 6.15 -14.30 1.43
CA GLY A 168 5.46 -13.51 0.41
C GLY A 168 5.75 -12.02 0.55
N LEU A 169 4.89 -11.21 -0.07
CA LEU A 169 4.94 -9.74 -0.06
C LEU A 169 3.70 -9.18 0.65
N VAL A 170 3.89 -8.25 1.57
CA VAL A 170 2.84 -7.42 2.14
C VAL A 170 3.01 -5.99 1.62
N VAL A 171 1.99 -5.48 0.96
CA VAL A 171 1.95 -4.11 0.43
C VAL A 171 1.05 -3.26 1.31
N LEU A 172 1.59 -2.16 1.81
CA LEU A 172 0.89 -1.16 2.59
C LEU A 172 0.67 0.08 1.72
N VAL A 173 -0.58 0.52 1.59
CA VAL A 173 -0.93 1.72 0.81
C VAL A 173 -1.66 2.68 1.72
N ASP A 174 -1.03 3.79 2.05
CA ASP A 174 -1.65 4.81 2.90
C ASP A 174 -2.23 5.98 2.09
N GLU A 175 -2.92 6.86 2.78
CA GLU A 175 -3.50 8.09 2.24
C GLU A 175 -4.55 7.86 1.12
N LEU A 176 -5.44 6.86 1.26
CA LEU A 176 -6.57 6.66 0.33
C LEU A 176 -7.44 7.91 0.16
N VAL A 177 -7.39 8.84 1.11
CA VAL A 177 -8.07 10.14 1.04
C VAL A 177 -7.65 10.93 -0.21
N ASN A 178 -6.44 10.73 -0.73
CA ASN A 178 -5.99 11.37 -1.96
C ASN A 178 -6.71 10.85 -3.22
N LEU A 179 -7.23 9.63 -3.21
CA LEU A 179 -8.13 9.16 -4.28
C LEU A 179 -9.51 9.80 -4.17
N TYR A 180 -10.02 9.95 -2.95
CA TYR A 180 -11.28 10.64 -2.68
C TYR A 180 -11.24 12.11 -3.14
N LYS A 181 -10.09 12.79 -2.96
CA LYS A 181 -9.86 14.19 -3.36
C LYS A 181 -9.75 14.37 -4.88
N ILE A 182 -9.62 13.34 -5.72
CA ILE A 182 -9.56 13.46 -7.17
C ILE A 182 -10.82 14.17 -7.69
N PRO A 183 -10.71 15.37 -8.33
CA PRO A 183 -11.89 16.13 -8.77
C PRO A 183 -12.68 15.43 -9.89
N ASN A 184 -11.97 14.83 -10.86
CA ASN A 184 -12.57 14.15 -11.99
C ASN A 184 -13.16 12.80 -11.57
N ALA A 185 -14.49 12.65 -11.69
CA ALA A 185 -15.21 11.45 -11.30
C ALA A 185 -14.76 10.19 -12.07
N VAL A 186 -14.45 10.31 -13.35
CA VAL A 186 -14.00 9.19 -14.19
C VAL A 186 -12.61 8.73 -13.76
N ALA A 187 -11.68 9.66 -13.55
CA ALA A 187 -10.34 9.32 -13.05
C ALA A 187 -10.38 8.68 -11.65
N ARG A 188 -11.29 9.17 -10.78
CA ARG A 188 -11.52 8.59 -9.46
C ARG A 188 -12.06 7.16 -9.57
N GLN A 189 -13.04 6.93 -10.44
CA GLN A 189 -13.61 5.61 -10.69
C GLN A 189 -12.56 4.62 -11.18
N TYR A 190 -11.67 4.98 -12.10
CA TYR A 190 -10.59 4.09 -12.56
C TYR A 190 -9.67 3.63 -11.41
N ASN A 191 -9.41 4.50 -10.42
CA ASN A 191 -8.67 4.09 -9.22
C ASN A 191 -9.48 3.10 -8.37
N TYR A 192 -10.78 3.28 -8.25
CA TYR A 192 -11.66 2.34 -7.53
C TYR A 192 -11.80 0.99 -8.26
N GLU A 193 -11.81 1.00 -9.58
CA GLU A 193 -11.75 -0.23 -10.40
C GLU A 193 -10.43 -0.99 -10.20
N LYS A 194 -9.31 -0.27 -10.02
CA LYS A 194 -8.03 -0.90 -9.68
C LYS A 194 -8.09 -1.58 -8.30
N ILE A 195 -8.67 -0.94 -7.29
CA ILE A 195 -8.90 -1.55 -5.97
C ILE A 195 -9.78 -2.80 -6.09
N LEU A 196 -10.86 -2.72 -6.87
CA LEU A 196 -11.73 -3.87 -7.13
C LEU A 196 -10.98 -5.02 -7.81
N THR A 197 -10.10 -4.70 -8.75
CA THR A 197 -9.25 -5.70 -9.42
C THR A 197 -8.33 -6.40 -8.41
N MET A 198 -7.65 -5.63 -7.55
CA MET A 198 -6.78 -6.16 -6.50
C MET A 198 -7.56 -7.07 -5.54
N TYR A 199 -8.74 -6.62 -5.10
CA TYR A 199 -9.62 -7.40 -4.23
C TYR A 199 -10.06 -8.72 -4.89
N ASN A 200 -10.52 -8.67 -6.13
CA ASN A 200 -10.95 -9.86 -6.87
C ASN A 200 -9.78 -10.83 -7.13
N ASP A 201 -8.60 -10.33 -7.49
CA ASP A 201 -7.42 -11.16 -7.74
C ASP A 201 -6.99 -11.91 -6.47
N THR A 202 -7.08 -11.26 -5.30
CA THR A 202 -6.81 -11.92 -4.01
C THR A 202 -7.81 -13.05 -3.74
N LEU A 203 -9.12 -12.81 -3.93
CA LEU A 203 -10.14 -13.83 -3.72
C LEU A 203 -10.06 -14.99 -4.72
N GLN A 204 -9.64 -14.72 -5.94
CA GLN A 204 -9.58 -15.72 -7.02
C GLN A 204 -8.22 -16.43 -7.10
N GLY A 205 -7.31 -16.19 -6.17
CA GLY A 205 -5.98 -16.80 -6.13
C GLY A 205 -5.03 -16.30 -7.23
N ARG A 206 -5.35 -15.22 -7.93
CA ARG A 206 -4.49 -14.62 -8.96
C ARG A 206 -3.37 -13.75 -8.38
N ALA A 207 -3.47 -13.40 -7.11
CA ALA A 207 -2.48 -12.65 -6.35
C ALA A 207 -1.93 -13.50 -5.20
N SER A 208 -1.41 -14.68 -5.53
CA SER A 208 -0.83 -15.60 -4.54
C SER A 208 0.39 -14.98 -3.87
N TYR A 209 0.55 -15.24 -2.57
CA TYR A 209 1.64 -14.74 -1.74
C TYR A 209 1.70 -13.21 -1.61
N LEU A 210 0.62 -12.52 -1.95
CA LEU A 210 0.48 -11.06 -1.88
C LEU A 210 -0.63 -10.70 -0.89
N GLY A 211 -0.29 -9.97 0.17
CA GLY A 211 -1.23 -9.28 1.06
C GLY A 211 -1.23 -7.80 0.74
N ILE A 212 -2.40 -7.16 0.71
CA ILE A 212 -2.53 -5.72 0.49
C ILE A 212 -3.36 -5.13 1.62
N ILE A 213 -2.80 -4.15 2.32
CA ILE A 213 -3.49 -3.39 3.36
C ILE A 213 -3.52 -1.93 2.90
N MET A 214 -4.70 -1.34 2.93
CA MET A 214 -4.88 0.06 2.56
C MET A 214 -5.49 0.81 3.73
N SER A 215 -5.00 2.05 3.99
CA SER A 215 -5.53 2.88 5.07
C SER A 215 -6.08 4.21 4.55
N GLY A 216 -7.02 4.77 5.30
CA GLY A 216 -7.67 6.02 4.96
C GLY A 216 -8.74 6.40 5.98
N THR A 217 -9.35 7.57 5.79
CA THR A 217 -10.41 8.06 6.68
C THR A 217 -11.75 7.37 6.40
N PRO A 218 -12.67 7.27 7.38
CA PRO A 218 -14.01 6.73 7.16
C PRO A 218 -14.73 7.39 5.98
N GLN A 219 -14.56 8.69 5.81
CA GLN A 219 -15.18 9.44 4.71
C GLN A 219 -14.74 8.95 3.33
N CYS A 220 -13.45 8.61 3.14
CA CYS A 220 -12.97 8.13 1.85
C CYS A 220 -13.54 6.74 1.49
N VAL A 221 -13.99 5.97 2.48
CA VAL A 221 -14.61 4.65 2.28
C VAL A 221 -16.13 4.79 2.14
N GLU A 222 -16.79 5.41 3.09
CA GLU A 222 -18.25 5.34 3.32
C GLU A 222 -19.07 6.35 2.52
N ASP A 223 -18.48 7.46 2.08
CA ASP A 223 -19.21 8.48 1.31
C ASP A 223 -19.75 7.86 0.01
N ARG A 224 -21.07 7.82 -0.10
CA ARG A 224 -21.79 7.26 -1.24
C ARG A 224 -21.71 8.13 -2.52
N ARG A 225 -21.21 9.37 -2.42
CA ARG A 225 -21.07 10.27 -3.56
C ARG A 225 -19.67 10.22 -4.16
N ARG A 226 -18.65 10.10 -3.32
CA ARG A 226 -17.25 10.22 -3.77
C ARG A 226 -16.34 9.13 -3.21
N GLY A 227 -16.67 8.51 -2.07
CA GLY A 227 -15.91 7.45 -1.43
C GLY A 227 -15.94 6.14 -2.21
N LEU A 228 -15.28 5.11 -1.68
CA LEU A 228 -15.30 3.76 -2.26
C LEU A 228 -16.72 3.22 -2.42
N TYR A 229 -17.64 3.59 -1.51
CA TYR A 229 -19.05 3.18 -1.58
C TYR A 229 -19.85 3.89 -2.68
N SER A 230 -19.28 4.88 -3.37
CA SER A 230 -19.87 5.45 -4.60
C SER A 230 -19.82 4.46 -5.77
N TYR A 231 -18.90 3.48 -5.72
CA TYR A 231 -18.78 2.42 -6.69
C TYR A 231 -19.45 1.15 -6.17
N GLU A 232 -20.62 0.81 -6.75
CA GLU A 232 -21.51 -0.25 -6.28
C GLU A 232 -20.82 -1.61 -6.09
N ALA A 233 -19.91 -1.96 -7.01
CA ALA A 233 -19.19 -3.21 -6.96
C ALA A 233 -18.23 -3.31 -5.75
N LEU A 234 -17.63 -2.19 -5.32
CA LEU A 234 -16.85 -2.14 -4.08
C LEU A 234 -17.77 -2.10 -2.85
N ARG A 235 -18.83 -1.28 -2.90
CA ARG A 235 -19.77 -1.18 -1.79
C ARG A 235 -20.32 -2.55 -1.39
N SER A 236 -20.73 -3.37 -2.36
CA SER A 236 -21.29 -4.71 -2.08
C SER A 236 -20.29 -5.67 -1.42
N ARG A 237 -18.98 -5.43 -1.61
CA ARG A 237 -17.89 -6.27 -1.08
C ARG A 237 -17.32 -5.77 0.23
N LEU A 238 -17.30 -4.46 0.42
CA LEU A 238 -16.66 -3.79 1.55
C LEU A 238 -17.62 -3.40 2.65
N ALA A 239 -18.95 -3.46 2.40
CA ALA A 239 -19.94 -3.13 3.41
C ALA A 239 -19.83 -4.08 4.61
N GLN A 240 -20.02 -3.52 5.81
CA GLN A 240 -20.03 -4.29 7.05
C GLN A 240 -21.03 -5.44 7.00
N GLY A 241 -20.64 -6.56 7.59
CA GLY A 241 -21.52 -7.71 7.78
C GLY A 241 -22.71 -7.37 8.66
N ARG A 242 -23.85 -8.04 8.45
CA ARG A 242 -25.10 -7.79 9.20
C ARG A 242 -24.99 -8.10 10.70
N PHE A 243 -23.99 -8.85 11.11
CA PHE A 243 -23.77 -9.29 12.48
C PHE A 243 -22.70 -8.46 13.21
N ALA A 244 -22.02 -7.57 12.51
CA ALA A 244 -21.08 -6.64 13.11
C ALA A 244 -21.85 -5.59 13.92
N SER A 245 -21.50 -5.42 15.19
CA SER A 245 -22.09 -4.45 16.12
C SER A 245 -20.99 -3.87 17.01
N GLU A 246 -21.28 -2.82 17.77
CA GLU A 246 -20.31 -2.18 18.68
C GLU A 246 -19.62 -3.13 19.67
N GLY A 247 -20.24 -4.27 19.99
CA GLY A 247 -19.65 -5.29 20.88
C GLY A 247 -19.01 -6.47 20.16
N HIS A 248 -19.11 -6.55 18.82
CA HIS A 248 -18.65 -7.72 18.05
C HIS A 248 -17.94 -7.27 16.78
N VAL A 249 -16.63 -7.02 16.91
CA VAL A 249 -15.78 -6.61 15.77
C VAL A 249 -15.38 -7.84 14.99
N ASP A 250 -15.64 -7.83 13.66
CA ASP A 250 -15.14 -8.85 12.75
C ASP A 250 -13.78 -8.42 12.20
N MET A 251 -12.70 -8.94 12.79
CA MET A 251 -11.32 -8.68 12.36
C MET A 251 -10.93 -9.39 11.06
N LEU A 252 -11.79 -10.24 10.50
CA LEU A 252 -11.62 -10.89 9.21
C LEU A 252 -12.41 -10.18 8.11
N ALA A 253 -13.16 -9.14 8.45
CA ALA A 253 -13.86 -8.31 7.48
C ALA A 253 -12.85 -7.56 6.57
N PRO A 254 -13.23 -7.29 5.31
CA PRO A 254 -12.35 -6.54 4.38
C PRO A 254 -12.11 -5.09 4.81
N VAL A 255 -12.94 -4.52 5.67
CA VAL A 255 -12.79 -3.19 6.25
C VAL A 255 -12.78 -3.31 7.77
N ILE A 256 -11.68 -2.88 8.37
CA ILE A 256 -11.48 -2.83 9.81
C ILE A 256 -11.51 -1.37 10.22
N GLN A 257 -12.47 -0.98 11.06
CA GLN A 257 -12.51 0.35 11.66
C GLN A 257 -11.67 0.36 12.93
N LEU A 258 -10.63 1.20 12.94
CA LEU A 258 -9.84 1.44 14.15
C LEU A 258 -10.66 2.32 15.09
N GLN A 259 -10.78 1.90 16.32
CA GLN A 259 -11.41 2.68 17.38
C GLN A 259 -10.42 3.70 17.96
N PRO A 260 -10.88 4.85 18.45
CA PRO A 260 -10.04 5.74 19.23
C PRO A 260 -9.46 5.00 20.43
N LEU A 261 -8.26 5.40 20.87
CA LEU A 261 -7.66 4.86 22.08
C LEU A 261 -8.50 5.23 23.31
N THR A 262 -8.66 4.28 24.22
CA THR A 262 -9.31 4.54 25.51
C THR A 262 -8.40 5.37 26.42
N PRO A 263 -8.93 6.02 27.47
CA PRO A 263 -8.09 6.74 28.43
C PRO A 263 -7.00 5.87 29.07
N GLU A 264 -7.27 4.60 29.30
CA GLU A 264 -6.31 3.63 29.84
C GLU A 264 -5.19 3.32 28.84
N GLU A 265 -5.54 3.17 27.57
CA GLU A 265 -4.56 2.97 26.49
C GLU A 265 -3.70 4.21 26.27
N LEU A 266 -4.30 5.41 26.39
CA LEU A 266 -3.55 6.67 26.36
C LEU A 266 -2.60 6.80 27.54
N LEU A 267 -2.97 6.35 28.74
CA LEU A 267 -2.06 6.33 29.90
C LEU A 267 -0.84 5.44 29.63
N VAL A 268 -1.05 4.23 29.09
CA VAL A 268 0.05 3.34 28.70
C VAL A 268 0.94 3.96 27.62
N LEU A 269 0.33 4.69 26.67
CA LEU A 269 1.07 5.40 25.62
C LEU A 269 2.01 6.46 26.20
N VAL A 270 1.50 7.38 27.04
CA VAL A 270 2.33 8.43 27.63
C VAL A 270 3.36 7.88 28.61
N GLU A 271 3.05 6.79 29.32
CA GLU A 271 4.02 6.10 30.16
C GLU A 271 5.21 5.59 29.34
N LYS A 272 4.96 4.88 28.27
CA LYS A 272 6.01 4.41 27.35
C LYS A 272 6.81 5.54 26.73
N LEU A 273 6.16 6.65 26.38
CA LEU A 273 6.86 7.84 25.85
C LEU A 273 7.80 8.44 26.88
N ALA A 274 7.38 8.54 28.16
CA ALA A 274 8.24 9.01 29.24
C ALA A 274 9.47 8.11 29.42
N ASP A 275 9.29 6.78 29.35
CA ASP A 275 10.40 5.82 29.47
C ASP A 275 11.36 5.92 28.27
N ILE A 276 10.83 6.03 27.05
CA ILE A 276 11.63 6.21 25.81
C ILE A 276 12.43 7.50 25.87
N HIS A 277 11.80 8.61 26.28
CA HIS A 277 12.44 9.92 26.40
C HIS A 277 13.56 9.87 27.45
N ALA A 278 13.28 9.32 28.63
CA ALA A 278 14.28 9.15 29.70
C ALA A 278 15.47 8.30 29.26
N GLY A 279 15.20 7.18 28.54
CA GLY A 279 16.24 6.32 27.99
C GLY A 279 17.07 7.01 26.90
N PHE A 280 16.43 7.82 26.03
CA PHE A 280 17.11 8.53 24.94
C PHE A 280 18.05 9.62 25.46
N PHE A 281 17.62 10.38 26.45
CA PHE A 281 18.40 11.47 27.05
C PHE A 281 19.26 11.03 28.27
N GLY A 282 19.16 9.77 28.70
CA GLY A 282 20.02 9.19 29.74
C GLY A 282 19.73 9.70 31.16
N TYR A 283 18.47 9.93 31.52
CA TYR A 283 18.05 10.29 32.88
C TYR A 283 17.03 9.28 33.44
N GLU A 284 16.87 9.25 34.76
CA GLU A 284 15.84 8.43 35.40
C GLU A 284 14.48 9.13 35.33
N ARG A 285 13.43 8.39 34.93
CA ARG A 285 12.06 8.92 34.86
C ARG A 285 11.62 9.46 36.24
N VAL A 286 11.35 10.73 36.31
CA VAL A 286 10.87 11.41 37.52
C VAL A 286 9.34 11.43 37.61
N LEU A 287 8.66 11.43 36.46
CA LEU A 287 7.19 11.48 36.38
C LEU A 287 6.55 10.20 36.91
N ARG A 288 5.63 10.35 37.84
CA ARG A 288 4.82 9.27 38.42
C ARG A 288 3.52 9.11 37.61
N GLU A 289 2.82 8.00 37.85
CA GLU A 289 1.52 7.72 37.23
C GLU A 289 0.51 8.85 37.49
N GLU A 290 0.50 9.43 38.68
CA GLU A 290 -0.35 10.56 39.05
C GLU A 290 -0.12 11.78 38.16
N ASP A 291 1.12 12.06 37.79
CA ASP A 291 1.53 13.16 36.91
C ASP A 291 1.02 12.91 35.47
N LEU A 292 1.13 11.67 34.98
CA LEU A 292 0.66 11.27 33.66
C LEU A 292 -0.87 11.38 33.56
N VAL A 293 -1.57 10.96 34.60
CA VAL A 293 -3.03 11.08 34.71
C VAL A 293 -3.45 12.56 34.72
N ALA A 294 -2.74 13.42 35.47
CA ALA A 294 -3.03 14.86 35.51
C ALA A 294 -2.88 15.50 34.12
N PHE A 295 -1.82 15.16 33.37
CA PHE A 295 -1.65 15.62 32.00
C PHE A 295 -2.81 15.18 31.11
N LEU A 296 -3.17 13.89 31.12
CA LEU A 296 -4.27 13.37 30.28
C LEU A 296 -5.62 14.00 30.66
N GLN A 297 -5.88 14.25 31.94
CA GLN A 297 -7.11 14.91 32.37
C GLN A 297 -7.26 16.31 31.77
N VAL A 298 -6.16 17.10 31.72
CA VAL A 298 -6.17 18.42 31.10
C VAL A 298 -6.35 18.32 29.58
N GLU A 299 -5.66 17.39 28.93
CA GLU A 299 -5.82 17.19 27.48
C GLU A 299 -7.25 16.78 27.10
N LEU A 300 -7.84 15.83 27.83
CA LEU A 300 -9.21 15.35 27.59
C LEU A 300 -10.27 16.38 27.97
N ALA A 301 -9.99 17.30 28.92
CA ALA A 301 -10.90 18.37 29.32
C ALA A 301 -10.89 19.60 28.39
N ARG A 302 -9.97 19.66 27.40
CA ARG A 302 -9.93 20.78 26.44
C ARG A 302 -11.21 20.84 25.64
N VAL A 303 -11.69 22.06 25.36
CA VAL A 303 -12.94 22.29 24.62
C VAL A 303 -12.85 21.64 23.25
N GLY A 304 -13.76 20.68 23.00
CA GLY A 304 -13.77 19.88 21.76
C GLY A 304 -12.88 18.62 21.76
N ALA A 305 -12.24 18.30 22.88
CA ALA A 305 -11.35 17.15 23.02
C ALA A 305 -12.04 15.82 22.70
N ASP A 306 -13.28 15.63 23.16
CA ASP A 306 -14.05 14.39 22.99
C ASP A 306 -14.27 13.98 21.53
N SER A 307 -14.14 14.94 20.61
CA SER A 307 -14.38 14.67 19.18
C SER A 307 -13.16 14.85 18.29
N HIS A 308 -12.05 15.42 18.78
CA HIS A 308 -10.95 15.89 17.92
C HIS A 308 -9.53 15.57 18.40
N ILE A 309 -9.30 15.17 19.66
CA ILE A 309 -7.96 14.79 20.11
C ILE A 309 -7.54 13.47 19.47
N THR A 310 -6.46 13.54 18.70
CA THR A 310 -5.83 12.38 18.11
C THR A 310 -4.64 11.90 18.97
N PRO A 311 -4.26 10.61 18.94
CA PRO A 311 -3.03 10.15 19.58
C PRO A 311 -1.80 10.98 19.17
N ARG A 312 -1.75 11.44 17.91
CA ARG A 312 -0.67 12.29 17.39
C ARG A 312 -0.55 13.62 18.14
N GLU A 313 -1.67 14.24 18.48
CA GLU A 313 -1.66 15.50 19.25
C GLU A 313 -1.20 15.27 20.68
N ILE A 314 -1.69 14.21 21.33
CA ILE A 314 -1.25 13.83 22.68
C ILE A 314 0.26 13.52 22.70
N ILE A 315 0.75 12.76 21.73
CA ILE A 315 2.20 12.45 21.62
C ILE A 315 3.01 13.74 21.47
N ARG A 316 2.59 14.62 20.56
CA ARG A 316 3.29 15.90 20.32
C ARG A 316 3.34 16.77 21.57
N ASP A 317 2.18 16.98 22.20
CA ASP A 317 2.07 17.88 23.35
C ASP A 317 2.77 17.28 24.57
N PHE A 318 2.74 15.95 24.73
CA PHE A 318 3.47 15.28 25.81
C PHE A 318 4.99 15.29 25.61
N VAL A 319 5.49 15.06 24.38
CA VAL A 319 6.92 15.15 24.08
C VAL A 319 7.43 16.58 24.28
N GLU A 320 6.68 17.61 23.84
CA GLU A 320 7.01 19.02 24.10
C GLU A 320 7.13 19.29 25.62
N LEU A 321 6.21 18.75 26.40
CA LEU A 321 6.23 18.86 27.87
C LEU A 321 7.47 18.16 28.46
N LEU A 322 7.79 16.95 28.04
CA LEU A 322 9.00 16.23 28.50
C LEU A 322 10.28 16.98 28.17
N ASP A 323 10.38 17.55 26.96
CA ASP A 323 11.52 18.36 26.52
C ASP A 323 11.69 19.61 27.40
N ILE A 324 10.58 20.31 27.75
CA ILE A 324 10.62 21.48 28.62
C ILE A 324 11.08 21.11 30.04
N LEU A 325 10.53 20.03 30.61
CA LEU A 325 10.94 19.56 31.96
C LEU A 325 12.41 19.12 31.98
N TYR A 326 12.89 18.44 30.94
CA TYR A 326 14.28 18.04 30.83
C TYR A 326 15.24 19.23 30.77
N GLN A 327 14.87 20.30 30.04
CA GLN A 327 15.68 21.51 29.89
C GLN A 327 15.59 22.42 31.12
N ASN A 328 14.55 22.29 31.94
CA ASN A 328 14.28 23.17 33.10
C ASN A 328 14.02 22.32 34.35
N PRO A 329 15.04 21.72 34.99
CA PRO A 329 14.86 20.83 36.14
C PRO A 329 14.21 21.44 37.40
N ALA A 330 14.07 22.76 37.44
CA ALA A 330 13.39 23.48 38.53
C ALA A 330 11.86 23.54 38.33
N LEU A 331 11.35 23.25 37.12
CA LEU A 331 9.92 23.25 36.84
C LEU A 331 9.31 21.89 37.21
N THR A 332 8.07 21.95 37.68
CA THR A 332 7.26 20.76 37.92
C THR A 332 6.20 20.58 36.80
N LEU A 333 5.75 19.36 36.60
CA LEU A 333 4.66 19.10 35.65
C LEU A 333 3.40 19.88 36.06
N GLU A 334 3.08 19.96 37.35
CA GLU A 334 1.90 20.64 37.85
C GLU A 334 1.90 22.12 37.49
N GLU A 335 3.05 22.79 37.55
CA GLU A 335 3.20 24.20 37.14
C GLU A 335 2.95 24.40 35.65
N LEU A 336 3.45 23.48 34.81
CA LEU A 336 3.25 23.55 33.34
C LEU A 336 1.82 23.27 32.94
N VAL A 337 1.21 22.20 33.49
CA VAL A 337 -0.15 21.76 33.14
C VAL A 337 -1.20 22.76 33.58
N ASN A 338 -0.98 23.44 34.71
CA ASN A 338 -1.87 24.50 35.22
C ASN A 338 -1.58 25.90 34.62
N ASP A 339 -0.60 26.03 33.74
CA ASP A 339 -0.36 27.29 33.03
C ASP A 339 -1.55 27.62 32.13
N PRO A 340 -2.16 28.80 32.24
CA PRO A 340 -3.25 29.25 31.38
C PRO A 340 -2.90 29.17 29.87
N ALA A 341 -1.63 29.36 29.54
CA ALA A 341 -1.17 29.25 28.14
C ALA A 341 -1.25 27.84 27.60
N PHE A 342 -1.10 26.82 28.46
CA PHE A 342 -1.26 25.41 28.08
C PHE A 342 -2.74 25.03 28.03
N SER A 343 -3.50 25.30 29.06
CA SER A 343 -4.90 24.91 29.19
C SER A 343 -5.85 25.60 28.19
N GLN A 344 -5.49 26.83 27.73
CA GLN A 344 -6.27 27.61 26.76
C GLN A 344 -5.81 27.43 25.30
N ARG A 345 -4.76 26.66 25.04
CA ARG A 345 -4.32 26.41 23.69
C ARG A 345 -5.45 25.63 22.96
N PRO A 346 -6.10 26.20 21.92
CA PRO A 346 -7.12 25.45 21.20
C PRO A 346 -6.48 24.17 20.66
N ALA A 347 -7.18 23.04 20.78
CA ALA A 347 -6.82 21.86 20.01
C ALA A 347 -6.61 22.32 18.57
N THR A 348 -5.45 22.02 17.99
CA THR A 348 -5.06 22.53 16.66
C THR A 348 -6.25 22.42 15.72
N LEU A 349 -6.63 23.56 15.15
CA LEU A 349 -7.69 23.60 14.15
C LEU A 349 -7.42 22.46 13.17
N PRO A 350 -8.43 21.63 12.82
CA PRO A 350 -8.28 20.68 11.75
C PRO A 350 -7.68 21.45 10.58
N CYS A 351 -6.59 20.92 9.98
CA CYS A 351 -6.03 21.51 8.78
C CYS A 351 -7.22 21.85 7.89
N GLU A 352 -7.47 23.14 7.64
CA GLU A 352 -8.51 23.56 6.72
C GLU A 352 -8.21 22.80 5.43
N GLU A 353 -8.98 21.77 5.19
CA GLU A 353 -8.99 21.11 3.89
C GLU A 353 -9.40 22.22 2.93
N GLY A 354 -8.42 22.76 2.20
CA GLY A 354 -8.59 23.88 1.32
C GLY A 354 -9.78 23.68 0.39
N GLU A 355 -10.95 24.13 0.81
CA GLU A 355 -11.96 24.56 -0.11
C GLU A 355 -11.37 25.75 -0.85
N GLY A 356 -10.87 25.48 -2.06
CA GLY A 356 -10.51 26.52 -3.00
C GLY A 356 -11.73 27.39 -3.30
N SER A 357 -11.99 28.36 -2.42
CA SER A 357 -12.82 29.49 -2.73
C SER A 357 -12.05 30.35 -3.73
N VAL A 358 -12.38 30.17 -5.01
CA VAL A 358 -12.07 31.12 -6.05
C VAL A 358 -12.65 32.46 -5.58
N PRO A 359 -11.84 33.51 -5.37
CA PRO A 359 -12.40 34.83 -5.02
C PRO A 359 -13.22 35.32 -6.20
N SER A 360 -14.53 35.41 -6.00
CA SER A 360 -15.45 36.12 -6.88
C SER A 360 -14.98 37.57 -6.99
N ALA A 361 -14.46 37.94 -8.16
CA ALA A 361 -14.11 39.32 -8.47
C ALA A 361 -15.40 40.16 -8.48
N ALA A 362 -15.53 41.05 -7.49
CA ALA A 362 -16.50 42.12 -7.48
C ALA A 362 -16.15 43.12 -8.61
N PRO A 363 -17.14 43.72 -9.28
CA PRO A 363 -16.88 44.65 -10.36
C PRO A 363 -16.41 46.01 -9.82
N ALA A 364 -15.18 46.39 -10.11
CA ALA A 364 -14.67 47.72 -9.88
C ALA A 364 -15.23 48.68 -10.94
N ALA A 365 -15.93 49.67 -10.48
CA ALA A 365 -16.41 50.83 -11.26
C ALA A 365 -15.25 51.72 -11.70
N GLY A 366 -15.34 52.17 -12.93
CA GLY A 366 -14.69 53.08 -13.76
C GLY A 366 -13.69 54.11 -13.30
N LEU A 367 -12.81 54.42 -14.22
CA LEU A 367 -12.32 55.72 -14.69
C LEU A 367 -11.00 55.51 -15.45
N GLY A 368 -10.99 55.65 -16.77
CA GLY A 368 -10.62 56.88 -17.41
C GLY A 368 -9.35 56.76 -18.25
N ARG A 369 -9.52 56.59 -19.56
CA ARG A 369 -8.83 57.28 -20.67
C ARG A 369 -7.32 57.15 -20.93
N ALA A 370 -7.06 56.68 -22.14
CA ALA A 370 -6.19 57.20 -23.22
C ALA A 370 -4.92 56.40 -23.54
N GLY A 371 -4.79 56.02 -24.81
CA GLY A 371 -3.50 55.93 -25.47
C GLY A 371 -3.31 54.74 -26.43
N SER A 372 -3.88 54.90 -27.62
CA SER A 372 -3.38 54.50 -28.95
C SER A 372 -2.21 53.53 -29.12
N GLY A 373 -2.44 52.52 -29.93
CA GLY A 373 -1.36 51.76 -30.56
C GLY A 373 -1.88 50.57 -31.39
N ARG A 374 -2.18 50.87 -32.65
CA ARG A 374 -2.55 49.91 -33.71
C ARG A 374 -1.45 48.85 -33.93
N TYR A 375 -1.85 47.63 -34.19
CA TYR A 375 -1.48 46.92 -35.40
C TYR A 375 -2.46 45.75 -35.67
N ALA A 376 -2.95 45.76 -36.91
CA ALA A 376 -3.81 44.91 -37.68
C ALA A 376 -3.31 43.45 -37.73
N ALA A 377 -4.19 42.44 -37.67
CA ALA A 377 -5.06 41.84 -38.68
C ALA A 377 -4.33 40.92 -39.69
N GLN A 378 -4.74 39.68 -39.72
CA GLN A 378 -5.15 38.90 -40.90
C GLN A 378 -5.43 37.47 -40.49
N GLN A 379 -6.70 37.04 -40.54
CA GLN A 379 -7.35 36.20 -41.58
C GLN A 379 -6.84 34.74 -41.55
N ALA A 380 -7.62 33.74 -41.42
CA ALA A 380 -8.97 33.33 -41.79
C ALA A 380 -8.90 31.91 -42.38
N ALA A 381 -9.96 31.16 -42.13
CA ALA A 381 -10.45 30.00 -42.88
C ALA A 381 -9.67 28.67 -42.72
N SER A 382 -10.24 27.50 -42.53
CA SER A 382 -11.51 26.98 -42.99
C SER A 382 -11.78 25.60 -42.38
N SER A 383 -13.02 25.37 -41.98
CA SER A 383 -13.55 24.01 -41.72
C SER A 383 -13.89 23.33 -43.07
N PRO A 384 -13.96 22.02 -43.08
CA PRO A 384 -15.03 21.40 -43.85
C PRO A 384 -15.90 20.49 -42.97
N SER A 385 -17.20 20.76 -43.07
CA SER A 385 -18.29 19.87 -42.75
C SER A 385 -18.30 18.68 -43.71
N PHE A 386 -18.58 17.49 -43.19
CA PHE A 386 -19.12 16.42 -44.01
C PHE A 386 -20.45 15.93 -43.46
N ALA A 387 -21.38 15.81 -44.39
CA ALA A 387 -22.79 15.59 -44.24
C ALA A 387 -23.16 14.15 -43.86
N ALA A 388 -24.34 14.07 -43.27
CA ALA A 388 -25.09 12.86 -43.02
C ALA A 388 -25.41 12.11 -44.32
N GLY A 389 -25.35 10.80 -44.27
CA GLY A 389 -25.86 9.90 -45.28
C GLY A 389 -26.64 8.78 -44.60
N ASP A 390 -27.95 8.85 -44.74
CA ASP A 390 -28.91 7.80 -44.42
C ASP A 390 -28.62 6.54 -45.23
N VAL A 391 -28.63 5.37 -44.58
CA VAL A 391 -29.15 4.15 -45.23
C VAL A 391 -29.92 3.33 -44.19
N ALA A 392 -31.21 3.20 -44.47
CA ALA A 392 -32.16 2.40 -43.73
C ALA A 392 -32.12 0.92 -44.15
N SER A 393 -32.70 0.10 -43.26
CA SER A 393 -33.34 -1.19 -43.46
C SER A 393 -32.51 -2.48 -43.55
N GLY A 394 -32.82 -3.36 -42.59
CA GLY A 394 -32.47 -4.77 -42.59
C GLY A 394 -33.01 -5.44 -41.35
N LEU A 395 -34.33 -5.68 -41.29
CA LEU A 395 -34.98 -6.53 -40.27
C LEU A 395 -34.51 -7.96 -40.42
N GLY A 396 -33.96 -8.51 -39.33
CA GLY A 396 -33.73 -9.94 -39.14
C GLY A 396 -34.05 -10.32 -37.70
N GLN A 397 -35.23 -10.85 -37.49
CA GLN A 397 -35.63 -11.51 -36.23
C GLN A 397 -34.75 -12.74 -36.01
N ALA A 398 -34.12 -12.83 -34.86
CA ALA A 398 -33.55 -14.07 -34.34
C ALA A 398 -34.02 -14.26 -32.90
N SER A 399 -34.61 -15.41 -32.68
CA SER A 399 -35.23 -15.98 -31.51
C SER A 399 -34.31 -16.03 -30.28
N ALA A 400 -34.92 -15.87 -29.12
CA ALA A 400 -34.31 -16.11 -27.80
C ALA A 400 -33.85 -17.57 -27.61
N PRO A 401 -32.71 -17.82 -27.01
CA PRO A 401 -32.40 -19.15 -26.47
C PRO A 401 -32.90 -19.31 -25.04
N GLN A 402 -33.47 -20.48 -24.83
CA GLN A 402 -34.02 -21.02 -23.59
C GLN A 402 -32.99 -21.08 -22.46
N GLN A 403 -33.52 -20.97 -21.26
CA GLN A 403 -32.88 -21.19 -19.96
C GLN A 403 -32.08 -22.49 -19.91
N GLY A 404 -30.78 -22.39 -19.68
CA GLY A 404 -29.92 -23.47 -19.27
C GLY A 404 -29.73 -23.45 -17.76
N ASN A 405 -30.01 -24.56 -17.11
CA ASN A 405 -29.90 -24.79 -15.67
C ASN A 405 -28.50 -24.46 -15.15
N SER A 406 -28.47 -23.72 -14.07
CA SER A 406 -27.26 -23.36 -13.32
C SER A 406 -26.72 -24.59 -12.60
N LEU A 407 -25.44 -24.84 -12.73
CA LEU A 407 -24.62 -25.81 -11.98
C LEU A 407 -24.71 -25.67 -10.43
N TYR A 408 -25.45 -24.68 -9.94
CA TYR A 408 -25.66 -24.43 -8.52
C TYR A 408 -26.73 -25.33 -7.88
N ASP A 409 -27.64 -25.89 -8.68
CA ASP A 409 -28.73 -26.71 -8.15
C ASP A 409 -28.35 -28.20 -7.97
N GLU A 410 -27.27 -28.65 -8.60
CA GLU A 410 -26.77 -30.03 -8.47
C GLU A 410 -25.93 -30.28 -7.21
N VAL A 411 -25.35 -29.23 -6.62
CA VAL A 411 -24.49 -29.35 -5.42
C VAL A 411 -25.30 -29.43 -4.12
N ILE A 412 -26.56 -29.00 -4.11
CA ILE A 412 -27.43 -28.98 -2.90
C ILE A 412 -28.17 -30.29 -2.69
N GLN A 413 -28.30 -31.14 -3.70
CA GLN A 413 -29.05 -32.40 -3.55
C GLN A 413 -28.21 -33.63 -3.18
N SER A 414 -26.87 -33.52 -3.08
CA SER A 414 -25.99 -34.65 -2.71
C SER A 414 -25.48 -34.68 -1.27
N ALA A 415 -25.95 -33.80 -0.40
CA ALA A 415 -25.53 -33.73 1.01
C ALA A 415 -26.72 -34.00 1.96
N ALA A 416 -27.17 -35.25 2.06
CA ALA A 416 -27.95 -35.72 3.18
C ALA A 416 -27.11 -36.66 4.05
N PRO A 417 -27.14 -36.52 5.40
CA PRO A 417 -26.20 -37.23 6.26
C PRO A 417 -26.71 -38.61 6.66
N GLU A 418 -25.91 -39.63 6.52
CA GLU A 418 -26.03 -40.88 7.28
C GLU A 418 -25.23 -40.76 8.60
N ALA A 419 -25.90 -41.04 9.72
CA ALA A 419 -25.33 -41.13 11.07
C ALA A 419 -25.09 -42.60 11.45
N PRO A 420 -24.52 -42.93 12.66
CA PRO A 420 -23.11 -42.87 13.03
C PRO A 420 -22.53 -44.24 13.41
N GLY A 421 -21.28 -44.42 13.30
CA GLY A 421 -20.52 -45.51 13.89
C GLY A 421 -19.37 -44.96 14.76
N THR A 422 -19.51 -45.13 16.05
CA THR A 422 -18.55 -44.80 17.10
C THR A 422 -17.26 -45.60 16.98
N GLN A 423 -16.11 -44.94 16.74
CA GLN A 423 -14.82 -45.43 17.21
C GLN A 423 -13.95 -44.25 17.66
N ARG A 424 -13.57 -44.25 18.94
CA ARG A 424 -12.61 -43.34 19.55
C ARG A 424 -11.22 -43.67 19.01
N VAL A 425 -10.59 -42.72 18.36
CA VAL A 425 -9.14 -42.68 18.16
C VAL A 425 -8.61 -41.41 18.81
N ALA A 426 -7.53 -41.56 19.59
CA ALA A 426 -6.93 -40.52 20.41
C ALA A 426 -6.44 -39.35 19.53
N ALA A 427 -6.75 -38.14 19.97
CA ALA A 427 -6.31 -36.90 19.33
C ALA A 427 -4.87 -36.58 19.76
N GLU A 428 -3.99 -36.40 18.78
CA GLU A 428 -2.74 -35.66 18.96
C GLU A 428 -3.02 -34.17 19.13
N PRO A 429 -2.20 -33.44 19.91
CA PRO A 429 -2.47 -32.03 20.21
C PRO A 429 -2.22 -31.17 18.97
N VAL A 430 -3.27 -30.52 18.51
CA VAL A 430 -3.22 -29.44 17.51
C VAL A 430 -2.48 -28.26 18.13
N ALA A 431 -1.41 -27.81 17.47
CA ALA A 431 -0.68 -26.60 17.83
C ALA A 431 -1.63 -25.40 17.90
N ALA A 432 -1.52 -24.66 19.00
CA ALA A 432 -2.32 -23.46 19.24
C ALA A 432 -2.05 -22.40 18.14
N PRO A 433 -3.07 -21.62 17.74
CA PRO A 433 -2.86 -20.53 16.80
C PRO A 433 -1.98 -19.46 17.44
N CYS A 434 -1.00 -18.96 16.67
CA CYS A 434 -0.12 -17.87 17.05
C CYS A 434 -0.96 -16.64 17.41
N THR A 435 -0.88 -16.22 18.65
CA THR A 435 -1.49 -14.99 19.13
C THR A 435 -0.66 -13.78 18.65
N PHE A 436 -1.35 -12.70 18.31
CA PHE A 436 -0.85 -11.42 17.79
C PHE A 436 0.09 -10.62 18.73
N ALA A 437 0.63 -11.25 19.79
CA ALA A 437 1.39 -10.60 20.86
C ALA A 437 2.89 -10.36 20.58
N GLU A 438 3.39 -10.59 19.37
CA GLU A 438 4.83 -10.41 19.05
C GLU A 438 5.12 -9.40 17.94
N PHE A 439 4.23 -8.44 17.69
CA PHE A 439 4.59 -7.24 16.93
C PHE A 439 4.90 -6.11 17.90
N THR A 440 6.07 -6.14 18.48
CA THR A 440 6.69 -4.93 19.06
C THR A 440 7.47 -4.24 17.95
N ILE A 441 7.14 -2.97 17.74
CA ILE A 441 7.82 -2.00 16.87
C ILE A 441 9.30 -1.93 17.20
#